data_4b4fec04db6dc6a7d353bd5b87c52e84
#
_entry.id   4b4fec04db6dc6a7d353bd5b87c52e84
#
_cell.length_a   1.000
_cell.length_b   1.000
_cell.length_c   1.000
_cell.angle_alpha   90.00
_cell.angle_beta   90.00
_cell.angle_gamma   90.00
#
_symmetry.space_group_name_H-M   'P 1'
#
loop_
_entity.id
_entity.type
_entity.pdbx_description
1 polymer ?
#
loop_
_entity_poly.entity_id
_entity_poly.type
_entity_poly.pdbx_seq_one_letter_code
_entity_poly.pdbx_strand_id
1 'polypeptide(L)'
;MVSLSVFYSDQENEQNTQGDNLKMKKIRGVLTILGTAGLLLLASCATVSSAASSGSNDDDGLISQESTSQPEGKIIKEPKPISVQNTSNQLETEFKNLLKRIELKVESSPKATVANKAFSTPYVVTVKDENGPVAGLELTVNWPIGRTNDTVTYSAARIKTDEEGKVSFTPAAPKFAVKDKVTFYPSPVSSSSLIVKAAYETAVSAPYAVKSEYLGYPGGLLYTYDFNEKGKPTTNNFLLLQSLRNIGVNVGNSPVSDTSYFNMPVSELYRETYNIVGKSYKFMVMGAFKYAAPAEETADGATVTLTADITCVDMSNGNILYKTSFTETVTDKNKWTADQKCRKILADKAADAIVYGM
;
A
#
# COMPACT_ATOMS: atom_id res chain seq x y z
N MET A 1 1.00 22.88 -1.84
CA MET A 1 1.38 21.77 -2.73
C MET A 1 2.88 21.89 -2.98
N VAL A 2 3.69 21.13 -2.28
CA VAL A 2 5.13 21.03 -2.52
C VAL A 2 5.39 19.56 -2.80
N SER A 3 5.72 19.26 -4.05
CA SER A 3 6.13 17.93 -4.50
C SER A 3 7.61 17.77 -4.20
N LEU A 4 7.97 16.85 -3.33
CA LEU A 4 9.35 16.38 -3.16
C LEU A 4 9.54 15.16 -4.08
N SER A 5 10.13 15.39 -5.23
CA SER A 5 10.68 14.34 -6.08
C SER A 5 12.09 14.01 -5.60
N VAL A 6 12.28 12.80 -5.13
CA VAL A 6 13.61 12.24 -4.83
C VAL A 6 14.15 11.66 -6.13
N PHE A 7 15.17 12.32 -6.68
CA PHE A 7 15.97 11.79 -7.78
C PHE A 7 16.99 10.80 -7.22
N TYR A 8 16.94 9.56 -7.68
CA TYR A 8 18.07 8.64 -7.62
C TYR A 8 18.96 8.91 -8.84
N SER A 9 20.18 9.35 -8.61
CA SER A 9 21.21 9.41 -9.63
C SER A 9 21.99 8.11 -9.65
N ASP A 10 21.89 7.38 -10.75
CA ASP A 10 22.85 6.32 -11.09
C ASP A 10 24.20 6.96 -11.36
N GLN A 11 25.21 6.58 -10.61
CA GLN A 11 26.61 6.80 -10.94
C GLN A 11 27.15 5.49 -11.53
N GLU A 12 27.27 5.46 -12.83
CA GLU A 12 28.19 4.56 -13.51
C GLU A 12 29.63 4.91 -13.12
N ASN A 13 30.37 3.91 -12.71
CA ASN A 13 31.82 4.01 -12.63
C ASN A 13 32.44 2.80 -13.33
N GLU A 14 32.93 3.06 -14.52
CA GLU A 14 33.87 2.19 -15.25
C GLU A 14 35.26 2.22 -14.59
N GLN A 15 35.93 1.10 -14.80
CA GLN A 15 37.37 0.84 -14.86
C GLN A 15 38.05 0.23 -13.64
N ASN A 16 38.56 -0.92 -13.69
CA ASN A 16 39.79 -1.40 -14.28
C ASN A 16 40.37 -2.60 -13.48
N THR A 17 40.69 -3.62 -14.20
CA THR A 17 41.59 -4.75 -13.96
C THR A 17 42.67 -4.60 -12.89
N GLN A 18 42.80 -5.58 -12.00
CA GLN A 18 43.95 -6.53 -11.87
C GLN A 18 43.85 -7.35 -10.58
N GLY A 19 44.22 -8.62 -10.71
CA GLY A 19 44.11 -9.70 -9.78
C GLY A 19 44.60 -9.46 -8.38
N ASP A 20 44.06 -10.25 -7.48
CA ASP A 20 44.79 -11.12 -6.57
C ASP A 20 43.85 -11.90 -5.66
N ASN A 21 44.18 -13.14 -5.44
CA ASN A 21 43.57 -14.07 -4.52
C ASN A 21 43.45 -13.52 -3.10
N LEU A 22 42.27 -13.59 -2.47
CA LEU A 22 42.16 -13.77 -1.02
C LEU A 22 40.78 -14.30 -0.57
N LYS A 23 40.82 -15.50 -0.03
CA LYS A 23 40.03 -16.13 1.05
C LYS A 23 38.60 -15.57 1.34
N MET A 24 37.64 -16.46 1.10
CA MET A 24 36.26 -16.39 1.63
C MET A 24 36.23 -16.16 3.15
N LYS A 25 35.54 -15.07 3.54
CA LYS A 25 34.93 -14.94 4.87
C LYS A 25 33.41 -14.92 4.70
N LYS A 26 32.76 -15.94 5.30
CA LYS A 26 31.31 -16.00 5.46
C LYS A 26 30.84 -14.75 6.22
N ILE A 27 30.09 -13.90 5.58
CA ILE A 27 29.29 -12.85 6.23
C ILE A 27 27.83 -13.27 6.15
N ARG A 28 27.27 -13.64 7.31
CA ARG A 28 25.82 -13.78 7.50
C ARG A 28 25.22 -12.37 7.42
N GLY A 29 24.60 -12.05 6.31
CA GLY A 29 23.82 -10.83 6.17
C GLY A 29 22.46 -10.98 6.84
N VAL A 30 22.26 -10.23 7.92
CA VAL A 30 20.94 -10.00 8.51
C VAL A 30 20.21 -9.01 7.60
N LEU A 31 19.13 -9.49 6.97
CA LEU A 31 18.25 -8.66 6.14
C LEU A 31 17.39 -7.79 7.06
N THR A 32 17.80 -6.53 7.25
CA THR A 32 16.99 -5.54 7.95
C THR A 32 16.05 -4.88 6.94
N ILE A 33 14.77 -5.26 6.96
CA ILE A 33 13.72 -4.57 6.21
C ILE A 33 13.40 -3.29 6.98
N LEU A 34 13.95 -2.16 6.55
CA LEU A 34 13.51 -0.83 6.99
C LEU A 34 12.26 -0.43 6.18
N GLY A 35 11.11 -0.62 6.79
CA GLY A 35 9.86 0.00 6.31
C GLY A 35 9.89 1.50 6.59
N THR A 36 10.06 2.32 5.57
CA THR A 36 9.91 3.77 5.67
C THR A 36 8.43 4.13 5.79
N ALA A 37 7.97 4.38 7.01
CA ALA A 37 6.68 5.01 7.27
C ALA A 37 6.80 6.50 6.94
N GLY A 38 6.19 6.92 5.82
CA GLY A 38 6.07 8.33 5.47
C GLY A 38 5.13 9.07 6.41
N LEU A 39 5.67 9.92 7.27
CA LEU A 39 4.91 10.81 8.16
C LEU A 39 4.47 12.04 7.36
N LEU A 40 3.20 12.10 6.97
CA LEU A 40 2.59 13.31 6.41
C LEU A 40 2.01 14.15 7.55
N LEU A 41 2.73 15.22 7.91
CA LEU A 41 2.24 16.30 8.76
C LEU A 41 1.34 17.23 7.93
N LEU A 42 0.03 17.18 8.15
CA LEU A 42 -0.91 18.20 7.70
C LEU A 42 -1.03 19.27 8.78
N ALA A 43 -0.34 20.40 8.59
CA ALA A 43 -0.57 21.63 9.33
C ALA A 43 -1.83 22.30 8.76
N SER A 44 -2.93 22.25 9.50
CA SER A 44 -4.15 23.03 9.22
C SER A 44 -4.02 24.39 9.90
N CYS A 45 -3.70 25.44 9.13
CA CYS A 45 -3.87 26.82 9.57
C CYS A 45 -5.31 27.26 9.39
N ALA A 46 -6.04 27.38 10.48
CA ALA A 46 -7.30 28.10 10.52
C ALA A 46 -7.03 29.60 10.63
N THR A 47 -7.25 30.34 9.55
CA THR A 47 -7.29 31.81 9.56
C THR A 47 -8.64 32.26 10.09
N VAL A 48 -8.64 32.88 11.27
CA VAL A 48 -9.78 33.62 11.80
C VAL A 48 -9.71 35.03 11.26
N SER A 49 -10.62 35.39 10.36
CA SER A 49 -10.84 36.77 9.93
C SER A 49 -11.76 37.47 10.91
N SER A 50 -11.21 38.43 11.63
CA SER A 50 -11.98 39.41 12.42
C SER A 50 -12.45 40.55 11.50
N ALA A 51 -13.76 40.67 11.37
CA ALA A 51 -14.38 41.85 10.76
C ALA A 51 -14.53 42.94 11.82
N ALA A 52 -13.96 44.09 11.52
CA ALA A 52 -14.19 45.31 12.27
C ALA A 52 -15.50 45.95 11.83
N SER A 53 -16.35 46.34 12.76
CA SER A 53 -17.39 47.32 12.53
C SER A 53 -17.23 48.47 13.51
N SER A 54 -17.07 49.64 12.96
CA SER A 54 -17.07 50.97 13.59
C SER A 54 -18.50 51.38 13.96
N GLY A 55 -18.66 52.02 15.07
CA GLY A 55 -19.91 52.73 15.45
C GLY A 55 -19.65 53.57 16.66
N SER A 56 -19.52 54.87 16.42
CA SER A 56 -19.48 55.96 17.40
C SER A 56 -20.84 56.13 18.11
N ASN A 57 -20.82 56.55 19.34
CA ASN A 57 -21.45 57.83 19.79
C ASN A 57 -21.32 58.00 21.31
N ASP A 58 -21.08 59.27 21.58
CA ASP A 58 -21.01 59.99 22.84
C ASP A 58 -22.21 59.75 23.77
N ASP A 59 -22.04 59.81 25.10
CA ASP A 59 -22.63 60.84 25.92
C ASP A 59 -22.15 60.80 27.38
N ASP A 60 -22.11 61.98 27.99
CA ASP A 60 -21.68 62.42 29.29
C ASP A 60 -22.44 61.81 30.47
N GLY A 61 -21.76 61.73 31.61
CA GLY A 61 -22.43 61.50 32.90
C GLY A 61 -21.47 61.44 34.09
N LEU A 62 -21.02 62.58 34.58
CA LEU A 62 -20.47 62.74 35.92
C LEU A 62 -21.44 62.15 36.99
N ILE A 63 -20.95 61.57 38.09
CA ILE A 63 -21.19 61.96 39.48
C ILE A 63 -20.55 60.98 40.49
N SER A 64 -19.74 61.56 41.37
CA SER A 64 -19.58 61.36 42.84
C SER A 64 -18.93 60.09 43.38
N GLN A 65 -17.85 60.40 44.07
CA GLN A 65 -17.19 59.60 45.11
C GLN A 65 -18.12 59.15 46.20
N GLU A 66 -17.98 57.96 46.69
CA GLU A 66 -18.16 57.61 48.08
C GLU A 66 -17.12 56.54 48.48
N SER A 67 -16.36 56.97 49.48
CA SER A 67 -15.33 56.21 50.15
C SER A 67 -15.97 55.23 51.17
N THR A 68 -15.64 53.92 50.99
CA THR A 68 -15.84 53.00 52.13
C THR A 68 -14.76 51.94 52.20
N SER A 69 -14.01 52.00 53.26
CA SER A 69 -13.22 51.00 54.00
C SER A 69 -12.96 49.62 53.35
N GLN A 70 -11.66 49.32 53.09
CA GLN A 70 -11.11 48.00 52.83
C GLN A 70 -11.37 47.00 53.98
N PRO A 71 -11.77 45.77 53.70
CA PRO A 71 -11.47 44.62 54.54
C PRO A 71 -10.13 44.00 54.07
N GLU A 72 -9.29 43.68 55.02
CA GLU A 72 -8.00 43.01 54.85
C GLU A 72 -8.16 41.75 54.01
N GLY A 73 -7.57 41.79 52.81
CA GLY A 73 -7.58 40.68 51.89
C GLY A 73 -6.68 39.54 52.35
N LYS A 74 -7.25 38.36 52.57
CA LYS A 74 -6.51 37.10 52.58
C LYS A 74 -5.72 36.98 51.31
N ILE A 75 -4.38 36.85 51.43
CA ILE A 75 -3.50 36.51 50.33
C ILE A 75 -3.92 35.12 49.77
N ILE A 76 -4.68 35.12 48.69
CA ILE A 76 -4.94 33.92 47.92
C ILE A 76 -3.61 33.62 47.25
N LYS A 77 -2.93 32.54 47.66
CA LYS A 77 -1.77 32.00 46.96
C LYS A 77 -2.21 31.71 45.53
N GLU A 78 -1.63 32.41 44.55
CA GLU A 78 -1.84 32.09 43.14
C GLU A 78 -1.57 30.61 42.94
N PRO A 79 -2.47 29.88 42.24
CA PRO A 79 -2.22 28.50 41.94
C PRO A 79 -0.96 28.44 41.04
N LYS A 80 0.02 27.62 41.47
CA LYS A 80 1.21 27.40 40.65
C LYS A 80 0.75 26.97 39.27
N PRO A 81 1.24 27.57 38.17
CA PRO A 81 0.89 27.13 36.82
C PRO A 81 1.27 25.67 36.67
N ILE A 82 0.27 24.81 36.45
CA ILE A 82 0.49 23.41 36.08
C ILE A 82 1.25 23.47 34.77
N SER A 83 2.50 23.01 34.73
CA SER A 83 3.28 23.07 33.50
C SER A 83 2.60 22.16 32.47
N VAL A 84 2.33 22.69 31.30
CA VAL A 84 1.74 21.96 30.14
C VAL A 84 2.56 20.70 29.82
N GLN A 85 3.85 20.70 30.09
CA GLN A 85 4.74 19.53 29.93
C GLN A 85 4.42 18.38 30.89
N ASN A 86 4.02 18.65 32.15
CA ASN A 86 3.66 17.57 33.08
C ASN A 86 2.36 16.88 32.66
N THR A 87 1.41 17.63 32.13
CA THR A 87 0.15 17.06 31.61
C THR A 87 0.38 16.18 30.39
N SER A 88 1.28 16.60 29.48
CA SER A 88 1.63 15.80 28.29
C SER A 88 2.28 14.47 28.68
N ASN A 89 3.27 14.48 29.58
CA ASN A 89 3.96 13.27 30.03
C ASN A 89 3.01 12.30 30.74
N GLN A 90 2.03 12.84 31.51
CA GLN A 90 1.02 12.02 32.15
C GLN A 90 0.11 11.33 31.13
N LEU A 91 -0.41 12.06 30.14
CA LEU A 91 -1.25 11.51 29.08
C LEU A 91 -0.51 10.43 28.28
N GLU A 92 0.76 10.64 27.95
CA GLU A 92 1.56 9.64 27.26
C GLU A 92 1.77 8.37 28.10
N THR A 93 1.94 8.52 29.41
CA THR A 93 2.10 7.38 30.33
C THR A 93 0.80 6.61 30.47
N GLU A 94 -0.33 7.30 30.64
CA GLU A 94 -1.67 6.70 30.69
C GLU A 94 -2.00 5.96 29.39
N PHE A 95 -1.68 6.57 28.25
CA PHE A 95 -1.85 5.95 26.93
C PHE A 95 -1.03 4.66 26.79
N LYS A 96 0.26 4.68 27.16
CA LYS A 96 1.09 3.47 27.13
C LYS A 96 0.55 2.36 28.06
N ASN A 97 -0.02 2.72 29.18
CA ASN A 97 -0.66 1.75 30.09
C ASN A 97 -1.96 1.20 29.50
N LEU A 98 -2.74 2.04 28.82
CA LEU A 98 -3.92 1.60 28.07
C LEU A 98 -3.54 0.57 27.01
N LEU A 99 -2.52 0.87 26.16
CA LEU A 99 -2.06 -0.04 25.10
C LEU A 99 -1.67 -1.44 25.59
N LYS A 100 -1.18 -1.56 26.82
CA LYS A 100 -0.83 -2.87 27.41
C LYS A 100 -2.02 -3.70 27.85
N ARG A 101 -3.19 -3.08 28.05
CA ARG A 101 -4.40 -3.74 28.58
C ARG A 101 -5.41 -4.07 27.51
N ILE A 102 -5.38 -3.36 26.37
CA ILE A 102 -6.36 -3.54 25.32
C ILE A 102 -5.87 -4.56 24.28
N GLU A 103 -6.83 -5.28 23.74
CA GLU A 103 -6.67 -6.17 22.58
C GLU A 103 -7.59 -5.67 21.46
N LEU A 104 -7.01 -5.44 20.29
CA LEU A 104 -7.73 -5.14 19.07
C LEU A 104 -7.88 -6.42 18.25
N LYS A 105 -9.08 -6.64 17.66
CA LYS A 105 -9.35 -7.79 16.81
C LYS A 105 -10.22 -7.39 15.63
N VAL A 106 -9.83 -7.80 14.43
CA VAL A 106 -10.71 -7.72 13.26
C VAL A 106 -11.80 -8.79 13.40
N GLU A 107 -13.05 -8.36 13.56
CA GLU A 107 -14.22 -9.24 13.67
C GLU A 107 -14.71 -9.66 12.28
N SER A 108 -14.78 -8.70 11.35
CA SER A 108 -15.13 -8.98 9.97
C SER A 108 -14.42 -8.01 9.01
N SER A 109 -14.24 -8.47 7.78
CA SER A 109 -13.73 -7.67 6.68
C SER A 109 -14.48 -7.99 5.39
N PRO A 110 -14.64 -7.02 4.47
CA PRO A 110 -15.28 -7.26 3.20
C PRO A 110 -14.44 -8.19 2.33
N LYS A 111 -15.11 -8.89 1.42
CA LYS A 111 -14.44 -9.56 0.29
C LYS A 111 -13.92 -8.53 -0.70
N ALA A 112 -13.06 -8.98 -1.63
CA ALA A 112 -12.58 -8.12 -2.70
C ALA A 112 -13.75 -7.50 -3.49
N THR A 113 -13.62 -6.21 -3.80
CA THR A 113 -14.50 -5.49 -4.71
C THR A 113 -13.83 -5.27 -6.07
N VAL A 114 -14.50 -4.55 -6.97
CA VAL A 114 -13.97 -4.12 -8.27
C VAL A 114 -13.86 -2.60 -8.25
N ALA A 115 -12.89 -2.04 -8.95
CA ALA A 115 -12.75 -0.59 -9.09
C ALA A 115 -14.10 0.04 -9.50
N ASN A 116 -14.39 1.22 -8.98
CA ASN A 116 -15.65 1.94 -9.11
C ASN A 116 -16.88 1.30 -8.42
N LYS A 117 -16.70 0.22 -7.63
CA LYS A 117 -17.77 -0.40 -6.83
C LYS A 117 -17.47 -0.33 -5.35
N ALA A 118 -18.49 -0.01 -4.55
CA ALA A 118 -18.36 -0.02 -3.08
C ALA A 118 -18.11 -1.44 -2.55
N PHE A 119 -17.49 -1.52 -1.38
CA PHE A 119 -17.40 -2.79 -0.64
C PHE A 119 -18.79 -3.21 -0.15
N SER A 120 -19.06 -4.51 -0.17
CA SER A 120 -20.37 -5.08 0.16
C SER A 120 -20.70 -5.07 1.65
N THR A 121 -19.68 -5.05 2.49
CA THR A 121 -19.79 -5.07 3.96
C THR A 121 -18.74 -4.14 4.57
N PRO A 122 -18.95 -3.62 5.78
CA PRO A 122 -17.95 -2.83 6.47
C PRO A 122 -16.79 -3.69 7.00
N TYR A 123 -15.69 -3.04 7.32
CA TYR A 123 -14.68 -3.54 8.24
C TYR A 123 -15.19 -3.34 9.66
N VAL A 124 -15.15 -4.39 10.49
CA VAL A 124 -15.54 -4.31 11.89
C VAL A 124 -14.35 -4.74 12.75
N VAL A 125 -13.97 -3.86 13.68
CA VAL A 125 -12.90 -4.11 14.66
C VAL A 125 -13.50 -3.99 16.06
N THR A 126 -13.16 -4.94 16.92
CA THR A 126 -13.51 -4.91 18.35
C THR A 126 -12.30 -4.59 19.19
N VAL A 127 -12.53 -3.83 20.25
CA VAL A 127 -11.54 -3.52 21.29
C VAL A 127 -12.05 -4.00 22.62
N LYS A 128 -11.24 -4.79 23.32
CA LYS A 128 -11.54 -5.33 24.65
C LYS A 128 -10.34 -5.15 25.56
N ASP A 129 -10.59 -5.09 26.85
CA ASP A 129 -9.61 -5.26 27.91
C ASP A 129 -10.03 -6.42 28.83
N GLU A 130 -9.35 -6.61 29.95
CA GLU A 130 -9.66 -7.64 30.95
C GLU A 130 -11.07 -7.52 31.54
N ASN A 131 -11.68 -6.33 31.50
CA ASN A 131 -13.00 -6.04 32.06
C ASN A 131 -14.11 -6.14 30.99
N GLY A 132 -13.76 -6.34 29.73
CA GLY A 132 -14.72 -6.46 28.63
C GLY A 132 -14.54 -5.43 27.50
N PRO A 133 -15.63 -5.05 26.81
CA PRO A 133 -15.57 -4.08 25.72
C PRO A 133 -15.07 -2.70 26.18
N VAL A 134 -14.23 -2.06 25.37
CA VAL A 134 -13.72 -0.70 25.63
C VAL A 134 -14.49 0.30 24.79
N ALA A 135 -15.45 0.99 25.39
CA ALA A 135 -16.25 2.03 24.74
C ALA A 135 -15.54 3.38 24.69
N GLY A 136 -15.82 4.18 23.65
CA GLY A 136 -15.32 5.55 23.49
C GLY A 136 -13.84 5.69 23.17
N LEU A 137 -13.12 4.59 22.97
CA LEU A 137 -11.72 4.62 22.54
C LEU A 137 -11.62 5.11 21.08
N GLU A 138 -10.81 6.14 20.86
CA GLU A 138 -10.55 6.65 19.53
C GLU A 138 -9.50 5.79 18.81
N LEU A 139 -9.89 5.21 17.67
CA LEU A 139 -9.01 4.49 16.75
C LEU A 139 -8.71 5.34 15.53
N THR A 140 -7.48 5.28 15.05
CA THR A 140 -7.11 5.72 13.72
C THR A 140 -7.26 4.55 12.75
N VAL A 141 -8.02 4.76 11.68
CA VAL A 141 -8.09 3.85 10.54
C VAL A 141 -7.28 4.44 9.40
N ASN A 142 -6.43 3.62 8.77
CA ASN A 142 -5.61 3.98 7.62
C ASN A 142 -5.92 3.04 6.46
N TRP A 143 -6.19 3.59 5.25
CA TRP A 143 -6.58 2.82 4.07
C TRP A 143 -6.09 3.44 2.78
N PRO A 144 -5.92 2.65 1.69
CA PRO A 144 -5.56 3.14 0.36
C PRO A 144 -6.64 4.04 -0.23
N ILE A 145 -6.26 5.20 -0.78
CA ILE A 145 -7.16 6.14 -1.47
C ILE A 145 -6.76 6.44 -2.91
N GLY A 146 -5.55 6.06 -3.32
CA GLY A 146 -5.03 6.29 -4.65
C GLY A 146 -3.81 5.43 -4.93
N ARG A 147 -3.49 5.34 -6.22
CA ARG A 147 -2.29 4.66 -6.71
C ARG A 147 -1.75 5.41 -7.92
N THR A 148 -0.44 5.58 -7.97
CA THR A 148 0.29 6.10 -9.13
C THR A 148 1.47 5.16 -9.38
N ASN A 149 1.43 4.43 -10.48
CA ASN A 149 2.33 3.31 -10.76
C ASN A 149 2.29 2.29 -9.60
N ASP A 150 3.43 2.00 -8.97
CA ASP A 150 3.54 1.07 -7.84
C ASP A 150 3.42 1.76 -6.46
N THR A 151 3.22 3.08 -6.44
CA THR A 151 3.08 3.84 -5.19
C THR A 151 1.62 3.99 -4.80
N VAL A 152 1.27 3.48 -3.61
CA VAL A 152 -0.06 3.61 -3.01
C VAL A 152 -0.10 4.84 -2.10
N THR A 153 -1.15 5.64 -2.26
CA THR A 153 -1.44 6.79 -1.39
C THR A 153 -2.49 6.39 -0.37
N TYR A 154 -2.29 6.79 0.90
CA TYR A 154 -3.19 6.45 2.01
C TYR A 154 -3.88 7.68 2.56
N SER A 155 -5.06 7.46 3.13
CA SER A 155 -5.77 8.41 4.01
C SER A 155 -5.93 7.81 5.39
N ALA A 156 -6.19 8.69 6.36
CA ALA A 156 -6.49 8.30 7.73
C ALA A 156 -7.71 9.04 8.26
N ALA A 157 -8.50 8.36 9.09
CA ALA A 157 -9.61 8.94 9.83
C ALA A 157 -9.60 8.46 11.29
N ARG A 158 -10.24 9.22 12.16
CA ARG A 158 -10.43 8.84 13.57
C ARG A 158 -11.88 8.44 13.80
N ILE A 159 -12.08 7.32 14.45
CA ILE A 159 -13.39 6.74 14.74
C ILE A 159 -13.38 6.25 16.19
N LYS A 160 -14.47 6.45 16.93
CA LYS A 160 -14.61 5.99 18.31
C LYS A 160 -15.34 4.65 18.36
N THR A 161 -14.93 3.80 19.28
CA THR A 161 -15.65 2.56 19.60
C THR A 161 -17.01 2.89 20.24
N ASP A 162 -18.01 2.09 19.91
CA ASP A 162 -19.35 2.13 20.51
C ASP A 162 -19.37 1.47 21.93
N GLU A 163 -20.57 1.31 22.50
CA GLU A 163 -20.78 0.70 23.82
C GLU A 163 -20.34 -0.77 23.86
N GLU A 164 -20.40 -1.47 22.73
CA GLU A 164 -19.92 -2.83 22.57
C GLU A 164 -18.41 -2.92 22.24
N GLY A 165 -17.69 -1.79 22.29
CA GLY A 165 -16.27 -1.71 21.97
C GLY A 165 -15.97 -1.94 20.48
N LYS A 166 -16.94 -1.68 19.59
CA LYS A 166 -16.83 -1.93 18.15
C LYS A 166 -16.62 -0.64 17.36
N VAL A 167 -15.90 -0.77 16.27
CA VAL A 167 -15.77 0.25 15.20
C VAL A 167 -16.22 -0.38 13.90
N SER A 168 -17.09 0.32 13.16
CA SER A 168 -17.51 -0.04 11.81
C SER A 168 -17.00 1.01 10.82
N PHE A 169 -16.28 0.58 9.80
CA PHE A 169 -15.68 1.44 8.79
C PHE A 169 -15.97 0.95 7.37
N THR A 170 -16.50 1.82 6.53
CA THR A 170 -16.72 1.56 5.10
C THR A 170 -16.01 2.64 4.29
N PRO A 171 -14.93 2.31 3.56
CA PRO A 171 -14.29 3.27 2.67
C PRO A 171 -15.21 3.61 1.50
N ALA A 172 -15.05 4.80 0.92
CA ALA A 172 -15.70 5.16 -0.34
C ALA A 172 -15.33 4.17 -1.45
N ALA A 173 -16.15 4.08 -2.49
CA ALA A 173 -15.88 3.23 -3.64
C ALA A 173 -14.51 3.57 -4.25
N PRO A 174 -13.56 2.63 -4.28
CA PRO A 174 -12.21 2.88 -4.79
C PRO A 174 -12.24 3.02 -6.32
N LYS A 175 -11.44 3.98 -6.85
CA LYS A 175 -11.36 4.25 -8.30
C LYS A 175 -10.18 3.55 -8.99
N PHE A 176 -9.46 2.69 -8.28
CA PHE A 176 -8.24 2.05 -8.75
C PHE A 176 -8.16 0.62 -8.24
N ALA A 177 -7.45 -0.23 -8.97
CA ALA A 177 -7.16 -1.59 -8.56
C ALA A 177 -5.97 -1.61 -7.59
N VAL A 178 -6.06 -2.41 -6.52
CA VAL A 178 -4.98 -2.57 -5.54
C VAL A 178 -5.21 -3.80 -4.66
N LYS A 179 -4.13 -4.42 -4.21
CA LYS A 179 -4.14 -5.45 -3.15
C LYS A 179 -3.26 -4.95 -2.01
N ASP A 180 -3.89 -4.56 -0.92
CA ASP A 180 -3.25 -3.93 0.24
C ASP A 180 -4.04 -4.26 1.51
N LYS A 181 -3.94 -3.44 2.54
CA LYS A 181 -4.62 -3.59 3.82
C LYS A 181 -5.23 -2.30 4.33
N VAL A 182 -6.29 -2.41 5.12
CA VAL A 182 -6.78 -1.39 6.04
C VAL A 182 -6.17 -1.68 7.40
N THR A 183 -5.65 -0.66 8.07
CA THR A 183 -4.99 -0.80 9.38
C THR A 183 -5.71 0.04 10.41
N PHE A 184 -5.99 -0.53 11.58
CA PHE A 184 -6.63 0.12 12.72
C PHE A 184 -5.68 0.09 13.90
N TYR A 185 -5.52 1.21 14.58
CA TYR A 185 -4.70 1.34 15.79
C TYR A 185 -5.24 2.43 16.70
N PRO A 186 -4.99 2.40 18.03
CA PRO A 186 -5.41 3.45 18.93
C PRO A 186 -4.85 4.80 18.52
N SER A 187 -5.68 5.84 18.47
CA SER A 187 -5.24 7.18 18.06
C SER A 187 -4.19 7.72 19.03
N PRO A 188 -2.96 8.06 18.54
CA PRO A 188 -1.92 8.59 19.42
C PRO A 188 -2.35 9.88 20.11
N VAL A 189 -2.09 10.00 21.41
CA VAL A 189 -2.41 11.18 22.23
C VAL A 189 -1.42 12.33 22.02
N SER A 190 -0.28 12.08 21.39
CA SER A 190 0.72 13.08 21.03
C SER A 190 1.41 12.71 19.70
N SER A 191 2.10 13.68 19.12
CA SER A 191 2.94 13.48 17.90
C SER A 191 4.33 12.90 18.21
N SER A 192 4.62 12.54 19.45
CA SER A 192 5.87 11.86 19.83
C SER A 192 6.04 10.58 19.02
N SER A 193 7.20 10.41 18.37
CA SER A 193 7.51 9.22 17.58
C SER A 193 7.39 7.93 18.39
N LEU A 194 7.71 7.97 19.68
CA LEU A 194 7.59 6.84 20.60
C LEU A 194 6.12 6.47 20.84
N ILE A 195 5.23 7.45 20.97
CA ILE A 195 3.80 7.23 21.18
C ILE A 195 3.14 6.73 19.89
N VAL A 196 3.47 7.34 18.75
CA VAL A 196 2.98 6.89 17.44
C VAL A 196 3.42 5.45 17.17
N LYS A 197 4.68 5.12 17.42
CA LYS A 197 5.22 3.77 17.27
C LYS A 197 4.50 2.78 18.20
N ALA A 198 4.36 3.10 19.47
CA ALA A 198 3.67 2.25 20.45
C ALA A 198 2.21 1.98 20.04
N ALA A 199 1.48 3.00 19.58
CA ALA A 199 0.12 2.84 19.06
C ALA A 199 0.09 1.89 17.83
N TYR A 200 1.04 2.05 16.91
CA TYR A 200 1.11 1.22 15.70
C TYR A 200 1.54 -0.22 15.97
N GLU A 201 2.29 -0.49 17.03
CA GLU A 201 2.67 -1.85 17.46
C GLU A 201 1.44 -2.67 17.93
N THR A 202 0.35 -2.03 18.35
CA THR A 202 -0.92 -2.70 18.69
C THR A 202 -1.89 -2.80 17.50
N ALA A 203 -1.45 -2.38 16.31
CA ALA A 203 -2.30 -2.30 15.14
C ALA A 203 -2.79 -3.67 14.68
N VAL A 204 -4.04 -3.71 14.22
CA VAL A 204 -4.61 -4.84 13.48
C VAL A 204 -4.88 -4.42 12.05
N SER A 205 -4.76 -5.37 11.12
CA SER A 205 -4.97 -5.10 9.70
C SER A 205 -5.91 -6.11 9.08
N ALA A 206 -6.69 -5.66 8.08
CA ALA A 206 -7.56 -6.50 7.27
C ALA A 206 -7.25 -6.28 5.77
N PRO A 207 -7.48 -7.29 4.90
CA PRO A 207 -7.23 -7.17 3.48
C PRO A 207 -8.06 -6.04 2.85
N TYR A 208 -7.42 -5.21 2.01
CA TYR A 208 -8.05 -4.24 1.13
C TYR A 208 -7.76 -4.67 -0.31
N ALA A 209 -8.74 -5.35 -0.93
CA ALA A 209 -8.56 -5.94 -2.25
C ALA A 209 -9.57 -5.36 -3.23
N VAL A 210 -9.07 -4.66 -4.24
CA VAL A 210 -9.85 -4.03 -5.31
C VAL A 210 -9.34 -4.55 -6.64
N LYS A 211 -10.16 -5.35 -7.32
CA LYS A 211 -9.85 -5.90 -8.62
C LYS A 211 -10.03 -4.85 -9.72
N SER A 212 -9.27 -4.98 -10.79
CA SER A 212 -9.42 -4.15 -11.97
C SER A 212 -10.81 -4.28 -12.61
N GLU A 213 -11.35 -3.18 -13.13
CA GLU A 213 -12.60 -3.17 -13.92
C GLU A 213 -12.44 -3.79 -15.32
N TYR A 214 -11.22 -3.92 -15.80
CA TYR A 214 -10.90 -4.55 -17.08
C TYR A 214 -11.16 -6.06 -17.09
N LEU A 215 -11.22 -6.72 -15.91
CA LEU A 215 -11.39 -8.18 -15.80
C LEU A 215 -12.79 -8.69 -16.18
N GLY A 216 -13.77 -7.78 -16.34
CA GLY A 216 -15.12 -8.14 -16.74
C GLY A 216 -15.21 -8.63 -18.19
N TYR A 217 -16.37 -9.24 -18.53
CA TYR A 217 -16.69 -9.63 -19.91
C TYR A 217 -16.46 -8.48 -20.91
N PRO A 218 -15.90 -8.74 -22.10
CA PRO A 218 -15.59 -10.03 -22.72
C PRO A 218 -14.27 -10.69 -22.29
N GLY A 219 -13.45 -10.07 -21.44
CA GLY A 219 -12.20 -10.65 -20.95
C GLY A 219 -10.96 -10.17 -21.70
N GLY A 220 -9.89 -10.96 -21.64
CA GLY A 220 -8.58 -10.60 -22.17
C GLY A 220 -7.89 -11.65 -23.03
N LEU A 221 -6.85 -11.22 -23.71
CA LEU A 221 -5.96 -12.05 -24.52
C LEU A 221 -4.58 -12.13 -23.88
N LEU A 222 -3.95 -13.30 -23.98
CA LEU A 222 -2.59 -13.55 -23.50
C LEU A 222 -1.66 -13.80 -24.69
N TYR A 223 -0.72 -12.90 -24.87
CA TYR A 223 0.47 -13.10 -25.68
C TYR A 223 1.64 -13.30 -24.72
N THR A 224 1.74 -14.52 -24.16
CA THR A 224 2.68 -14.83 -23.07
C THR A 224 3.44 -16.10 -23.37
N TYR A 225 4.76 -16.06 -23.25
CA TYR A 225 5.64 -17.15 -23.63
C TYR A 225 6.69 -17.45 -22.58
N ASP A 226 7.03 -18.74 -22.49
CA ASP A 226 8.22 -19.21 -21.80
C ASP A 226 9.42 -19.11 -22.72
N PHE A 227 10.55 -18.69 -22.19
CA PHE A 227 11.83 -18.62 -22.88
C PHE A 227 12.79 -19.66 -22.32
N ASN A 228 13.60 -20.26 -23.18
CA ASN A 228 14.69 -21.12 -22.76
C ASN A 228 15.92 -20.31 -22.33
N GLU A 229 16.95 -20.98 -21.78
CA GLU A 229 18.20 -20.33 -21.36
C GLU A 229 18.94 -19.58 -22.47
N LYS A 230 18.69 -19.92 -23.73
CA LYS A 230 19.28 -19.22 -24.90
C LYS A 230 18.49 -17.98 -25.29
N GLY A 231 17.49 -17.60 -24.48
CA GLY A 231 16.63 -16.44 -24.75
C GLY A 231 15.68 -16.61 -25.92
N LYS A 232 15.39 -17.85 -26.34
CA LYS A 232 14.42 -18.14 -27.42
C LYS A 232 13.06 -18.48 -26.82
N PRO A 233 11.96 -17.88 -27.32
CA PRO A 233 10.61 -18.28 -26.93
C PRO A 233 10.36 -19.73 -27.31
N THR A 234 9.65 -20.48 -26.47
CA THR A 234 9.39 -21.91 -26.65
C THR A 234 7.90 -22.21 -26.80
N THR A 235 7.14 -22.00 -25.71
CA THR A 235 5.71 -22.33 -25.66
C THR A 235 4.91 -21.19 -25.04
N ASN A 236 3.62 -21.11 -25.33
CA ASN A 236 2.71 -20.23 -24.60
C ASN A 236 2.74 -20.57 -23.10
N ASN A 237 2.80 -19.55 -22.25
CA ASN A 237 2.81 -19.76 -20.81
C ASN A 237 1.45 -20.26 -20.31
N PHE A 238 1.32 -21.59 -20.21
CA PHE A 238 0.11 -22.25 -19.76
C PHE A 238 -0.16 -21.99 -18.25
N LEU A 239 0.89 -21.83 -17.45
CA LEU A 239 0.74 -21.62 -16.00
C LEU A 239 0.07 -20.28 -15.70
N LEU A 240 0.42 -19.21 -16.41
CA LEU A 240 -0.27 -17.91 -16.25
C LEU A 240 -1.73 -18.00 -16.69
N LEU A 241 -2.02 -18.62 -17.82
CA LEU A 241 -3.39 -18.85 -18.28
C LEU A 241 -4.21 -19.58 -17.21
N GLN A 242 -3.64 -20.65 -16.64
CA GLN A 242 -4.29 -21.44 -15.59
C GLN A 242 -4.48 -20.62 -14.31
N SER A 243 -3.47 -19.87 -13.85
CA SER A 243 -3.55 -19.04 -12.64
C SER A 243 -4.63 -17.98 -12.76
N LEU A 244 -4.74 -17.30 -13.90
CA LEU A 244 -5.80 -16.31 -14.14
C LEU A 244 -7.19 -16.94 -14.17
N ARG A 245 -7.37 -18.10 -14.83
CA ARG A 245 -8.65 -18.82 -14.87
C ARG A 245 -9.09 -19.32 -13.50
N ASN A 246 -8.15 -19.82 -12.69
CA ASN A 246 -8.44 -20.30 -11.32
C ASN A 246 -8.97 -19.18 -10.42
N ILE A 247 -8.59 -17.93 -10.64
CA ILE A 247 -9.11 -16.76 -9.89
C ILE A 247 -10.30 -16.09 -10.57
N GLY A 248 -10.86 -16.75 -11.62
CA GLY A 248 -12.10 -16.36 -12.28
C GLY A 248 -11.93 -15.27 -13.36
N VAL A 249 -10.73 -15.06 -13.89
CA VAL A 249 -10.49 -14.12 -14.99
C VAL A 249 -10.75 -14.83 -16.32
N ASN A 250 -11.62 -14.24 -17.15
CA ASN A 250 -11.87 -14.75 -18.49
C ASN A 250 -10.74 -14.34 -19.43
N VAL A 251 -9.89 -15.30 -19.81
CA VAL A 251 -8.74 -15.07 -20.70
C VAL A 251 -8.56 -16.23 -21.66
N GLY A 252 -8.02 -15.92 -22.85
CA GLY A 252 -7.59 -16.87 -23.86
C GLY A 252 -6.24 -16.47 -24.44
N ASN A 253 -5.61 -17.37 -25.18
CA ASN A 253 -4.39 -17.06 -25.90
C ASN A 253 -4.67 -16.08 -27.05
N SER A 254 -3.70 -15.19 -27.33
CA SER A 254 -3.74 -14.32 -28.49
C SER A 254 -3.77 -15.15 -29.79
N PRO A 255 -4.51 -14.72 -30.83
CA PRO A 255 -4.44 -15.32 -32.14
C PRO A 255 -3.10 -15.05 -32.84
N VAL A 256 -2.36 -14.03 -32.43
CA VAL A 256 -1.00 -13.74 -32.94
C VAL A 256 -0.03 -14.70 -32.29
N SER A 257 0.72 -15.45 -33.11
CA SER A 257 1.71 -16.43 -32.66
C SER A 257 3.14 -16.09 -33.07
N ASP A 258 3.34 -15.03 -33.85
CA ASP A 258 4.68 -14.58 -34.25
C ASP A 258 5.43 -13.99 -33.05
N THR A 259 6.51 -14.65 -32.64
CA THR A 259 7.31 -14.28 -31.47
C THR A 259 8.27 -13.11 -31.72
N SER A 260 8.36 -12.61 -32.95
CA SER A 260 9.20 -11.44 -33.28
C SER A 260 8.72 -10.15 -32.57
N TYR A 261 7.43 -10.09 -32.19
CA TYR A 261 6.86 -8.94 -31.47
C TYR A 261 7.49 -8.67 -30.10
N PHE A 262 8.21 -9.65 -29.50
CA PHE A 262 8.99 -9.37 -28.28
C PHE A 262 10.17 -8.41 -28.51
N ASN A 263 10.59 -8.24 -29.76
CA ASN A 263 11.65 -7.32 -30.16
C ASN A 263 11.11 -6.01 -30.79
N MET A 264 9.79 -5.83 -30.77
CA MET A 264 9.09 -4.69 -31.35
C MET A 264 8.42 -3.84 -30.26
N PRO A 265 8.06 -2.59 -30.56
CA PRO A 265 7.20 -1.82 -29.67
C PRO A 265 5.85 -2.52 -29.40
N VAL A 266 5.34 -2.43 -28.17
CA VAL A 266 4.05 -3.04 -27.79
C VAL A 266 2.90 -2.61 -28.69
N SER A 267 2.96 -1.38 -29.25
CA SER A 267 2.00 -0.85 -30.21
C SER A 267 1.88 -1.67 -31.50
N GLU A 268 2.95 -2.35 -31.93
CA GLU A 268 2.92 -3.21 -33.11
C GLU A 268 2.10 -4.47 -32.84
N LEU A 269 2.35 -5.14 -31.72
CA LEU A 269 1.56 -6.30 -31.28
C LEU A 269 0.10 -5.93 -31.07
N TYR A 270 -0.17 -4.77 -30.44
CA TYR A 270 -1.52 -4.26 -30.28
C TYR A 270 -2.22 -4.11 -31.62
N ARG A 271 -1.59 -3.42 -32.59
CA ARG A 271 -2.15 -3.17 -33.93
C ARG A 271 -2.48 -4.49 -34.63
N GLU A 272 -1.55 -5.43 -34.62
CA GLU A 272 -1.75 -6.74 -35.27
C GLU A 272 -2.91 -7.51 -34.61
N THR A 273 -2.91 -7.57 -33.28
CA THR A 273 -3.98 -8.23 -32.52
C THR A 273 -5.33 -7.55 -32.79
N TYR A 274 -5.38 -6.22 -32.78
CA TYR A 274 -6.60 -5.44 -33.01
C TYR A 274 -7.17 -5.66 -34.43
N ASN A 275 -6.32 -5.77 -35.43
CA ASN A 275 -6.72 -6.08 -36.82
C ASN A 275 -7.48 -7.41 -36.92
N ILE A 276 -7.13 -8.40 -36.06
CA ILE A 276 -7.75 -9.72 -36.08
C ILE A 276 -9.04 -9.75 -35.25
N VAL A 277 -9.00 -9.18 -34.01
CA VAL A 277 -10.08 -9.36 -33.03
C VAL A 277 -10.94 -8.12 -32.81
N GLY A 278 -10.49 -6.94 -33.26
CA GLY A 278 -11.19 -5.67 -33.07
C GLY A 278 -11.43 -5.36 -31.59
N LYS A 279 -12.66 -4.98 -31.28
CA LYS A 279 -13.13 -4.63 -29.92
C LYS A 279 -13.68 -5.82 -29.12
N SER A 280 -13.40 -7.06 -29.55
CA SER A 280 -13.96 -8.27 -28.91
C SER A 280 -13.37 -8.59 -27.55
N TYR A 281 -12.33 -7.88 -27.13
CA TYR A 281 -11.68 -8.06 -25.85
C TYR A 281 -11.39 -6.70 -25.17
N LYS A 282 -11.31 -6.69 -23.84
CA LYS A 282 -11.04 -5.48 -23.07
C LYS A 282 -9.56 -5.17 -22.94
N PHE A 283 -8.75 -6.20 -22.74
CA PHE A 283 -7.32 -6.04 -22.51
C PHE A 283 -6.51 -7.15 -23.19
N MET A 284 -5.22 -6.88 -23.37
CA MET A 284 -4.22 -7.85 -23.80
C MET A 284 -3.06 -7.83 -22.81
N VAL A 285 -2.51 -8.99 -22.51
CA VAL A 285 -1.29 -9.14 -21.72
C VAL A 285 -0.17 -9.64 -22.61
N MET A 286 0.91 -8.87 -22.73
CA MET A 286 2.19 -9.31 -23.25
C MET A 286 3.05 -9.76 -22.07
N GLY A 287 3.56 -11.01 -22.11
CA GLY A 287 4.34 -11.58 -21.01
C GLY A 287 5.49 -12.46 -21.48
N ALA A 288 6.68 -12.25 -20.92
CA ALA A 288 7.87 -13.03 -21.20
C ALA A 288 8.46 -13.60 -19.90
N PHE A 289 8.52 -14.93 -19.80
CA PHE A 289 9.10 -15.65 -18.67
C PHE A 289 10.48 -16.17 -19.06
N LYS A 290 11.53 -15.49 -18.64
CA LYS A 290 12.91 -15.65 -19.12
C LYS A 290 13.85 -16.09 -18.00
N TYR A 291 14.90 -16.80 -18.35
CA TYR A 291 16.03 -16.97 -17.44
C TYR A 291 16.73 -15.62 -17.22
N ALA A 292 16.87 -15.23 -15.94
CA ALA A 292 17.64 -14.06 -15.54
C ALA A 292 19.14 -14.35 -15.52
N ALA A 293 19.50 -15.62 -15.26
CA ALA A 293 20.86 -16.16 -15.31
C ALA A 293 20.79 -17.63 -15.73
N PRO A 294 21.88 -18.22 -16.26
CA PRO A 294 21.99 -19.66 -16.47
C PRO A 294 21.70 -20.42 -15.17
N ALA A 295 21.06 -21.59 -15.27
CA ALA A 295 20.82 -22.43 -14.11
C ALA A 295 22.14 -22.93 -13.52
N GLU A 296 22.24 -22.89 -12.18
CA GLU A 296 23.38 -23.41 -11.44
C GLU A 296 23.07 -24.84 -11.00
N GLU A 297 23.83 -25.83 -11.49
CA GLU A 297 23.66 -27.24 -11.15
C GLU A 297 24.81 -27.72 -10.27
N THR A 298 24.47 -28.38 -9.17
CA THR A 298 25.42 -28.96 -8.21
C THR A 298 25.07 -30.42 -7.93
N ALA A 299 25.93 -31.14 -7.18
CA ALA A 299 25.64 -32.52 -6.78
C ALA A 299 24.36 -32.64 -5.91
N ASP A 300 24.00 -31.56 -5.19
CA ASP A 300 22.89 -31.52 -4.23
C ASP A 300 21.58 -30.95 -4.84
N GLY A 301 21.59 -30.50 -6.11
CA GLY A 301 20.42 -29.94 -6.74
C GLY A 301 20.74 -28.87 -7.77
N ALA A 302 19.69 -28.13 -8.18
CA ALA A 302 19.83 -27.04 -9.15
C ALA A 302 19.10 -25.79 -8.68
N THR A 303 19.70 -24.63 -8.95
CA THR A 303 19.12 -23.30 -8.70
C THR A 303 18.76 -22.65 -10.02
N VAL A 304 17.51 -22.21 -10.15
CA VAL A 304 16.98 -21.52 -11.33
C VAL A 304 16.48 -20.13 -10.93
N THR A 305 16.95 -19.11 -11.64
CA THR A 305 16.45 -17.73 -11.50
C THR A 305 15.75 -17.28 -12.77
N LEU A 306 14.46 -16.96 -12.67
CA LEU A 306 13.65 -16.50 -13.78
C LEU A 306 13.11 -15.10 -13.50
N THR A 307 12.85 -14.37 -14.58
CA THR A 307 12.14 -13.08 -14.60
C THR A 307 10.88 -13.18 -15.44
N ALA A 308 9.78 -12.61 -14.94
CA ALA A 308 8.54 -12.44 -15.70
C ALA A 308 8.31 -10.97 -15.97
N ASP A 309 8.39 -10.56 -17.23
CA ASP A 309 8.07 -9.21 -17.70
C ASP A 309 6.61 -9.19 -18.18
N ILE A 310 5.77 -8.33 -17.59
CA ILE A 310 4.33 -8.25 -17.88
C ILE A 310 3.98 -6.84 -18.33
N THR A 311 3.25 -6.74 -19.44
CA THR A 311 2.66 -5.48 -19.93
C THR A 311 1.20 -5.71 -20.29
N CYS A 312 0.29 -4.96 -19.65
CA CYS A 312 -1.15 -5.00 -19.90
C CYS A 312 -1.54 -3.81 -20.79
N VAL A 313 -2.33 -4.05 -21.81
CA VAL A 313 -2.73 -3.06 -22.82
C VAL A 313 -4.24 -2.99 -22.92
N ASP A 314 -4.80 -1.79 -22.96
CA ASP A 314 -6.21 -1.53 -23.23
C ASP A 314 -6.51 -1.80 -24.72
N MET A 315 -7.39 -2.76 -24.99
CA MET A 315 -7.78 -3.10 -26.36
C MET A 315 -8.69 -2.05 -27.02
N SER A 316 -9.19 -1.07 -26.28
CA SER A 316 -10.00 0.01 -26.88
C SER A 316 -9.16 1.09 -27.57
N ASN A 317 -7.90 1.30 -27.12
CA ASN A 317 -7.08 2.44 -27.55
C ASN A 317 -5.58 2.15 -27.65
N GLY A 318 -5.10 0.98 -27.22
CA GLY A 318 -3.69 0.58 -27.24
C GLY A 318 -2.82 1.16 -26.12
N ASN A 319 -3.41 1.86 -25.15
CA ASN A 319 -2.66 2.41 -24.04
C ASN A 319 -2.19 1.31 -23.08
N ILE A 320 -1.00 1.50 -22.51
CA ILE A 320 -0.49 0.62 -21.45
C ILE A 320 -1.26 0.93 -20.17
N LEU A 321 -1.98 -0.07 -19.66
CA LEU A 321 -2.71 -0.01 -18.39
C LEU A 321 -1.78 -0.24 -17.21
N TYR A 322 -0.86 -1.20 -17.36
CA TYR A 322 0.03 -1.61 -16.30
C TYR A 322 1.27 -2.31 -16.86
N LYS A 323 2.41 -2.08 -16.22
CA LYS A 323 3.67 -2.76 -16.55
C LYS A 323 4.42 -3.09 -15.27
N THR A 324 4.93 -4.32 -15.19
CA THR A 324 5.71 -4.78 -14.03
C THR A 324 6.68 -5.88 -14.43
N SER A 325 7.65 -6.15 -13.56
CA SER A 325 8.61 -7.25 -13.70
C SER A 325 8.85 -7.90 -12.34
N PHE A 326 8.96 -9.23 -12.32
CA PHE A 326 9.23 -10.02 -11.13
C PHE A 326 10.42 -10.94 -11.37
N THR A 327 11.27 -11.10 -10.37
CA THR A 327 12.36 -12.09 -10.40
C THR A 327 12.18 -13.06 -9.24
N GLU A 328 12.33 -14.35 -9.51
CA GLU A 328 12.28 -15.43 -8.53
C GLU A 328 13.48 -16.35 -8.68
N THR A 329 13.92 -16.86 -7.55
CA THR A 329 14.99 -17.87 -7.47
C THR A 329 14.49 -19.08 -6.69
N VAL A 330 14.59 -20.25 -7.30
CA VAL A 330 14.18 -21.52 -6.69
C VAL A 330 15.32 -22.52 -6.79
N THR A 331 15.61 -23.17 -5.65
CA THR A 331 16.52 -24.32 -5.60
C THR A 331 15.70 -25.59 -5.35
N ASP A 332 15.96 -26.64 -6.15
CA ASP A 332 15.32 -27.94 -6.01
C ASP A 332 16.28 -29.08 -6.39
N LYS A 333 15.84 -30.33 -6.23
CA LYS A 333 16.60 -31.55 -6.49
C LYS A 333 17.21 -31.67 -7.90
N ASN A 334 16.64 -30.98 -8.89
CA ASN A 334 17.16 -30.89 -10.24
C ASN A 334 16.61 -29.65 -10.95
N LYS A 335 17.23 -29.28 -12.06
CA LYS A 335 16.89 -28.11 -12.87
C LYS A 335 15.44 -28.10 -13.33
N TRP A 336 14.90 -29.23 -13.77
CA TRP A 336 13.53 -29.29 -14.28
C TRP A 336 12.51 -28.94 -13.19
N THR A 337 12.67 -29.53 -11.98
CA THR A 337 11.76 -29.24 -10.84
C THR A 337 11.92 -27.81 -10.34
N ALA A 338 13.13 -27.28 -10.30
CA ALA A 338 13.40 -25.89 -9.94
C ALA A 338 12.75 -24.92 -10.96
N ASP A 339 12.90 -25.17 -12.26
CA ASP A 339 12.30 -24.37 -13.33
C ASP A 339 10.77 -24.36 -13.22
N GLN A 340 10.14 -25.54 -13.12
CA GLN A 340 8.67 -25.63 -13.03
C GLN A 340 8.10 -24.90 -11.80
N LYS A 341 8.75 -25.03 -10.63
CA LYS A 341 8.34 -24.31 -9.42
C LYS A 341 8.52 -22.80 -9.58
N CYS A 342 9.65 -22.37 -10.14
CA CYS A 342 9.93 -20.95 -10.36
C CYS A 342 8.90 -20.33 -11.31
N ARG A 343 8.58 -20.98 -12.44
CA ARG A 343 7.53 -20.54 -13.38
C ARG A 343 6.16 -20.48 -12.73
N LYS A 344 5.81 -21.45 -11.87
CA LYS A 344 4.53 -21.45 -11.17
C LYS A 344 4.42 -20.26 -10.22
N ILE A 345 5.46 -19.97 -9.43
CA ILE A 345 5.48 -18.82 -8.52
C ILE A 345 5.36 -17.51 -9.30
N LEU A 346 6.11 -17.36 -10.39
CA LEU A 346 6.04 -16.17 -11.24
C LEU A 346 4.67 -16.02 -11.91
N ALA A 347 4.07 -17.11 -12.36
CA ALA A 347 2.73 -17.09 -12.96
C ALA A 347 1.66 -16.65 -11.95
N ASP A 348 1.73 -17.10 -10.69
CA ASP A 348 0.81 -16.68 -9.64
C ASP A 348 1.00 -15.19 -9.28
N LYS A 349 2.26 -14.73 -9.16
CA LYS A 349 2.57 -13.31 -8.94
C LYS A 349 2.10 -12.43 -10.09
N ALA A 350 2.33 -12.86 -11.33
CA ALA A 350 1.87 -12.16 -12.51
C ALA A 350 0.33 -12.11 -12.59
N ALA A 351 -0.36 -13.19 -12.26
CA ALA A 351 -1.82 -13.22 -12.20
C ALA A 351 -2.37 -12.24 -11.15
N ASP A 352 -1.81 -12.22 -9.94
CA ASP A 352 -2.15 -11.24 -8.91
C ASP A 352 -1.91 -9.80 -9.41
N ALA A 353 -0.77 -9.54 -10.03
CA ALA A 353 -0.41 -8.22 -10.55
C ALA A 353 -1.37 -7.75 -11.67
N ILE A 354 -1.78 -8.64 -12.57
CA ILE A 354 -2.78 -8.36 -13.61
C ILE A 354 -4.14 -8.02 -12.96
N VAL A 355 -4.56 -8.78 -11.94
CA VAL A 355 -5.86 -8.58 -11.27
C VAL A 355 -5.92 -7.29 -10.48
N TYR A 356 -4.85 -6.95 -9.79
CA TYR A 356 -4.80 -5.83 -8.83
C TYR A 356 -3.93 -4.66 -9.30
N GLY A 357 -3.33 -4.76 -10.49
CA GLY A 357 -2.41 -3.75 -11.05
C GLY A 357 -3.00 -2.88 -12.16
N MET A 358 -3.89 -3.45 -12.98
CA MET A 358 -4.50 -2.72 -14.10
C MET A 358 -5.47 -1.62 -13.63
#